data_629733130c9173f939c524bc05128fe8
#
_entry.id   629733130c9173f939c524bc05128fe8
#
_cell.length_a   1.000
_cell.length_b   1.000
_cell.length_c   1.000
_cell.angle_alpha   90.00
_cell.angle_beta   90.00
_cell.angle_gamma   90.00
#
_symmetry.space_group_name_H-M   'P 1'
#
loop_
_entity.id
_entity.type
_entity.pdbx_description
1 polymer ?
#
loop_
_entity_poly.entity_id
_entity_poly.type
_entity_poly.pdbx_seq_one_letter_code
_entity_poly.pdbx_strand_id
1 'polypeptide(L)'
;MDRIQSPSFKSKINFIPYGQFSKMNKINLIKFDHQHPNILKADKFWSANIRSCTGGGIVGKNEASGYHIWDDEANFDGIKNIIGNITNSVKEPVSALVIGAKDIKEAPRSMPIFTKIRNAMNRNVPNVSVFQAIKEDFGQIHYAYNRKDDIWYLCCEKVNPKNGNSIPAVRGIKSLQNFFSKISIAPTDRLFIKGKEVLPKDCPEIFK
;
A
#
# COMPACT_ATOMS: atom_id res chain seq x y z
N MET A 1 -20.34 31.16 16.08
CA MET A 1 -19.26 30.19 16.31
C MET A 1 -19.17 29.33 15.05
N ASP A 2 -18.33 29.76 14.12
CA ASP A 2 -18.11 29.03 12.88
C ASP A 2 -17.35 27.72 13.20
N ARG A 3 -17.99 26.60 12.93
CA ARG A 3 -17.31 25.31 12.94
C ARG A 3 -16.22 25.38 11.88
N ILE A 4 -14.97 25.53 12.30
CA ILE A 4 -13.81 25.26 11.45
C ILE A 4 -13.97 23.81 10.99
N GLN A 5 -14.47 23.62 9.78
CA GLN A 5 -14.42 22.31 9.13
C GLN A 5 -12.95 21.95 9.02
N SER A 6 -12.54 20.93 9.75
CA SER A 6 -11.25 20.31 9.56
C SER A 6 -11.09 20.00 8.07
N PRO A 7 -9.97 20.35 7.44
CA PRO A 7 -9.77 19.99 6.04
C PRO A 7 -9.98 18.48 5.92
N SER A 8 -10.93 18.07 5.10
CA SER A 8 -11.19 16.66 4.84
C SER A 8 -10.02 16.15 4.01
N PHE A 9 -9.01 15.60 4.68
CA PHE A 9 -7.93 14.88 4.01
C PHE A 9 -8.55 13.71 3.27
N LYS A 10 -8.54 13.76 1.95
CA LYS A 10 -9.03 12.71 1.07
C LYS A 10 -7.87 12.22 0.24
N SER A 11 -7.11 11.28 0.79
CA SER A 11 -6.04 10.66 0.02
C SER A 11 -6.64 9.99 -1.23
N LYS A 12 -5.94 10.14 -2.34
CA LYS A 12 -6.30 9.48 -3.59
C LYS A 12 -5.46 8.22 -3.75
N ILE A 13 -6.11 7.10 -4.05
CA ILE A 13 -5.46 5.84 -4.39
C ILE A 13 -5.70 5.60 -5.88
N ASN A 14 -4.66 5.65 -6.69
CA ASN A 14 -4.77 5.57 -8.14
C ASN A 14 -4.02 4.37 -8.71
N PHE A 15 -4.74 3.40 -9.23
CA PHE A 15 -4.17 2.27 -9.97
C PHE A 15 -3.83 2.69 -11.40
N ILE A 16 -2.54 2.64 -11.72
CA ILE A 16 -1.98 3.04 -13.02
C ILE A 16 -1.23 1.88 -13.69
N PRO A 17 -1.16 1.83 -15.03
CA PRO A 17 -0.37 0.83 -15.72
C PRO A 17 1.14 1.08 -15.56
N TYR A 18 1.95 0.02 -15.72
CA TYR A 18 3.41 0.08 -15.54
C TYR A 18 4.09 1.12 -16.45
N GLY A 19 3.67 1.24 -17.69
CA GLY A 19 4.21 2.24 -18.60
C GLY A 19 4.04 3.68 -18.12
N GLN A 20 2.99 3.97 -17.33
CA GLN A 20 2.82 5.26 -16.66
C GLN A 20 3.66 5.32 -15.37
N PHE A 21 3.63 4.26 -14.55
CA PHE A 21 4.40 4.17 -13.33
C PHE A 21 5.91 4.28 -13.59
N SER A 22 6.42 3.63 -14.62
CA SER A 22 7.85 3.65 -14.98
C SER A 22 8.36 5.02 -15.40
N LYS A 23 7.50 5.88 -15.95
CA LYS A 23 7.81 7.24 -16.40
C LYS A 23 7.70 8.29 -15.28
N MET A 24 7.20 7.92 -14.09
CA MET A 24 7.11 8.86 -12.97
C MET A 24 8.51 9.28 -12.52
N ASN A 25 8.65 10.54 -12.08
CA ASN A 25 9.85 10.99 -11.41
C ASN A 25 9.92 10.34 -10.01
N LYS A 26 10.66 9.25 -9.93
CA LYS A 26 10.81 8.43 -8.72
C LYS A 26 12.03 8.88 -7.94
N ILE A 27 11.78 9.54 -6.83
CA ILE A 27 12.79 9.91 -5.86
C ILE A 27 12.53 9.16 -4.55
N ASN A 28 13.58 8.97 -3.76
CA ASN A 28 13.52 8.31 -2.46
C ASN A 28 12.96 6.88 -2.55
N LEU A 29 13.75 5.99 -3.14
CA LEU A 29 13.47 4.56 -3.17
C LEU A 29 13.50 3.99 -1.75
N ILE A 30 12.41 3.38 -1.33
CA ILE A 30 12.41 2.47 -0.19
C ILE A 30 13.03 1.17 -0.68
N LYS A 31 14.31 1.00 -0.40
CA LYS A 31 15.02 -0.24 -0.74
C LYS A 31 14.38 -1.37 0.05
N PHE A 32 14.35 -2.56 -0.50
CA PHE A 32 14.13 -3.75 0.26
C PHE A 32 15.49 -4.40 0.52
N ASP A 33 15.81 -4.59 1.78
CA ASP A 33 17.05 -5.19 2.24
C ASP A 33 16.67 -6.28 3.25
N HIS A 34 17.27 -7.45 3.13
CA HIS A 34 17.05 -8.57 4.04
C HIS A 34 17.48 -8.28 5.49
N GLN A 35 18.34 -7.28 5.68
CA GLN A 35 18.94 -7.03 6.99
C GLN A 35 18.22 -5.96 7.82
N HIS A 36 17.38 -5.12 7.20
CA HIS A 36 16.74 -4.00 7.90
C HIS A 36 15.34 -3.71 7.35
N PRO A 37 14.34 -3.51 8.23
CA PRO A 37 13.04 -3.02 7.81
C PRO A 37 13.20 -1.62 7.24
N ASN A 38 12.92 -1.46 5.95
CA ASN A 38 13.11 -0.19 5.28
C ASN A 38 11.91 0.71 5.53
N ILE A 39 12.12 1.71 6.38
CA ILE A 39 11.19 2.78 6.68
C ILE A 39 11.84 4.08 6.25
N LEU A 40 11.15 4.83 5.40
CA LEU A 40 11.65 6.08 4.85
C LEU A 40 10.64 7.21 5.08
N LYS A 41 11.09 8.27 5.78
CA LYS A 41 10.33 9.50 5.95
C LYS A 41 10.68 10.47 4.85
N ALA A 42 9.70 10.81 3.99
CA ALA A 42 9.86 11.75 2.89
C ALA A 42 8.50 12.20 2.33
N ASP A 43 8.46 13.35 1.67
CA ASP A 43 7.25 13.86 0.98
C ASP A 43 6.93 13.09 -0.31
N LYS A 44 7.94 12.46 -0.89
CA LYS A 44 7.79 11.56 -2.05
C LYS A 44 8.65 10.35 -1.84
N PHE A 45 8.08 9.19 -2.05
CA PHE A 45 8.80 7.92 -2.00
C PHE A 45 8.13 6.89 -2.90
N TRP A 46 8.87 5.84 -3.20
CA TRP A 46 8.35 4.72 -3.96
C TRP A 46 9.00 3.40 -3.54
N SER A 47 8.32 2.30 -3.82
CA SER A 47 8.85 0.97 -3.66
C SER A 47 8.34 0.05 -4.76
N ALA A 48 9.03 -1.05 -4.98
CA ALA A 48 8.74 -1.99 -6.05
C ALA A 48 8.79 -3.44 -5.56
N ASN A 49 8.27 -4.33 -6.40
CA ASN A 49 8.36 -5.78 -6.22
C ASN A 49 7.76 -6.31 -4.90
N ILE A 50 6.69 -5.68 -4.42
CA ILE A 50 5.88 -6.24 -3.34
C ILE A 50 5.19 -7.49 -3.88
N ARG A 51 5.64 -8.66 -3.44
CA ARG A 51 5.05 -9.97 -3.75
C ARG A 51 4.45 -10.57 -2.50
N SER A 52 5.27 -11.25 -1.70
CA SER A 52 4.93 -11.77 -0.37
C SER A 52 5.20 -10.76 0.75
N CYS A 53 5.96 -9.71 0.46
CA CYS A 53 6.26 -8.62 1.39
C CYS A 53 5.03 -7.80 1.79
N THR A 54 5.17 -7.01 2.84
CA THR A 54 4.20 -5.99 3.23
C THR A 54 4.76 -4.61 2.96
N GLY A 55 4.02 -3.79 2.23
CA GLY A 55 4.38 -2.40 1.93
C GLY A 55 3.27 -1.42 2.25
N GLY A 56 3.57 -0.13 2.06
CA GLY A 56 2.62 0.95 2.29
C GLY A 56 3.25 2.16 2.97
N GLY A 57 2.46 2.85 3.78
CA GLY A 57 2.96 3.99 4.54
C GLY A 57 1.90 4.68 5.37
N ILE A 58 2.33 5.68 6.12
CA ILE A 58 1.51 6.54 6.97
C ILE A 58 1.64 7.98 6.49
N VAL A 59 0.53 8.68 6.46
CA VAL A 59 0.45 10.10 6.13
C VAL A 59 -0.04 10.84 7.36
N GLY A 60 0.68 11.84 7.78
CA GLY A 60 0.31 12.80 8.81
C GLY A 60 0.00 14.16 8.23
N LYS A 61 -0.34 15.12 9.09
CA LYS A 61 -0.65 16.49 8.68
C LYS A 61 0.50 17.14 7.89
N ASN A 62 1.75 16.95 8.34
CA ASN A 62 2.91 17.66 7.82
C ASN A 62 4.02 16.75 7.30
N GLU A 63 3.86 15.46 7.32
CA GLU A 63 4.90 14.50 7.01
C GLU A 63 4.29 13.18 6.51
N ALA A 64 5.10 12.39 5.82
CA ALA A 64 4.72 11.05 5.39
C ALA A 64 5.90 10.09 5.53
N SER A 65 5.59 8.82 5.68
CA SER A 65 6.57 7.75 5.76
C SER A 65 6.07 6.53 5.01
N GLY A 66 6.95 5.91 4.23
CA GLY A 66 6.69 4.65 3.55
C GLY A 66 7.49 3.50 4.15
N TYR A 67 7.05 2.27 3.95
CA TYR A 67 7.76 1.08 4.41
C TYR A 67 7.64 -0.08 3.44
N HIS A 68 8.68 -0.94 3.42
CA HIS A 68 8.71 -2.22 2.71
C HIS A 68 9.32 -3.28 3.63
N ILE A 69 8.52 -4.21 4.08
CA ILE A 69 8.90 -5.24 5.05
C ILE A 69 8.90 -6.60 4.34
N TRP A 70 10.05 -7.25 4.36
CA TRP A 70 10.22 -8.59 3.82
C TRP A 70 9.57 -9.64 4.72
N ASP A 71 9.12 -10.73 4.15
CA ASP A 71 8.42 -11.84 4.83
C ASP A 71 9.37 -12.92 5.37
N ASP A 72 10.54 -12.53 5.85
CA ASP A 72 11.54 -13.43 6.44
C ASP A 72 11.35 -13.62 7.96
N GLU A 73 12.18 -14.52 8.52
CA GLU A 73 12.15 -14.87 9.94
C GLU A 73 12.59 -13.71 10.82
N ALA A 74 13.66 -13.02 10.43
CA ALA A 74 14.22 -11.91 11.21
C ALA A 74 13.17 -10.77 11.37
N ASN A 75 12.46 -10.44 10.30
CA ASN A 75 11.38 -9.44 10.37
C ASN A 75 10.17 -9.94 11.16
N PHE A 76 9.85 -11.24 11.09
CA PHE A 76 8.77 -11.81 11.87
C PHE A 76 9.08 -11.77 13.38
N ASP A 77 10.30 -12.11 13.78
CA ASP A 77 10.76 -12.08 15.17
C ASP A 77 10.90 -10.64 15.69
N GLY A 78 11.42 -9.73 14.85
CA GLY A 78 11.56 -8.31 15.15
C GLY A 78 10.28 -7.48 15.00
N ILE A 79 9.13 -8.07 14.67
CA ILE A 79 7.92 -7.37 14.20
C ILE A 79 7.39 -6.32 15.18
N LYS A 80 7.56 -6.49 16.49
CA LYS A 80 7.13 -5.49 17.48
C LYS A 80 7.91 -4.19 17.33
N ASN A 81 9.22 -4.28 17.16
CA ASN A 81 10.09 -3.13 16.95
C ASN A 81 9.82 -2.45 15.61
N ILE A 82 9.61 -3.26 14.56
CA ILE A 82 9.25 -2.77 13.23
C ILE A 82 7.95 -1.96 13.28
N ILE A 83 6.91 -2.49 13.91
CA ILE A 83 5.63 -1.80 14.10
C ILE A 83 5.83 -0.50 14.88
N GLY A 84 6.58 -0.52 15.97
CA GLY A 84 6.92 0.69 16.72
C GLY A 84 7.60 1.75 15.86
N ASN A 85 8.59 1.36 15.06
CA ASN A 85 9.28 2.26 14.15
C ASN A 85 8.35 2.83 13.07
N ILE A 86 7.47 2.01 12.49
CA ILE A 86 6.50 2.46 11.49
C ILE A 86 5.50 3.45 12.13
N THR A 87 4.87 3.08 13.24
CA THR A 87 3.82 3.92 13.87
C THR A 87 4.37 5.22 14.44
N ASN A 88 5.63 5.25 14.88
CA ASN A 88 6.30 6.43 15.38
C ASN A 88 6.99 7.28 14.29
N SER A 89 7.01 6.80 13.04
CA SER A 89 7.67 7.51 11.94
C SER A 89 6.97 8.81 11.55
N VAL A 90 5.69 8.94 11.89
CA VAL A 90 4.86 10.11 11.56
C VAL A 90 4.14 10.60 12.80
N LYS A 91 4.24 11.91 13.05
CA LYS A 91 3.45 12.59 14.09
C LYS A 91 2.03 12.86 13.58
N GLU A 92 1.04 12.84 14.46
CA GLU A 92 -0.35 13.11 14.13
C GLU A 92 -0.83 12.39 12.85
N PRO A 93 -0.82 11.04 12.83
CA PRO A 93 -1.20 10.26 11.66
C PRO A 93 -2.67 10.51 11.29
N VAL A 94 -2.94 10.67 10.00
CA VAL A 94 -4.27 10.96 9.44
C VAL A 94 -4.78 9.77 8.64
N SER A 95 -3.94 9.21 7.80
CA SER A 95 -4.27 8.05 6.97
C SER A 95 -3.10 7.08 6.82
N ALA A 96 -3.40 5.85 6.47
CA ALA A 96 -2.40 4.84 6.13
C ALA A 96 -2.85 3.96 4.98
N LEU A 97 -1.86 3.46 4.24
CA LEU A 97 -2.03 2.42 3.23
C LEU A 97 -1.25 1.17 3.66
N VAL A 98 -1.92 0.01 3.61
CA VAL A 98 -1.30 -1.29 3.85
C VAL A 98 -1.56 -2.19 2.65
N ILE A 99 -0.52 -2.65 1.99
CA ILE A 99 -0.61 -3.44 0.76
C ILE A 99 0.29 -4.66 0.83
N GLY A 100 -0.07 -5.71 0.09
CA GLY A 100 0.77 -6.88 -0.14
C GLY A 100 0.29 -8.14 0.52
N ALA A 101 1.26 -8.93 0.94
CA ALA A 101 1.15 -10.31 1.39
C ALA A 101 0.73 -11.32 0.32
N LYS A 102 1.06 -12.56 0.56
CA LYS A 102 0.54 -13.75 -0.12
C LYS A 102 0.21 -14.80 0.92
N ASP A 103 -0.86 -15.53 0.67
CA ASP A 103 -1.21 -16.72 1.46
C ASP A 103 -0.76 -17.95 0.69
N ILE A 104 0.55 -18.21 0.72
CA ILE A 104 1.20 -19.29 -0.01
C ILE A 104 2.15 -20.06 0.91
N LYS A 105 2.31 -21.35 0.64
CA LYS A 105 3.14 -22.26 1.44
C LYS A 105 4.61 -21.86 1.50
N GLU A 106 5.12 -21.30 0.41
CA GLU A 106 6.53 -20.85 0.25
C GLU A 106 6.85 -19.57 1.03
N ALA A 107 5.80 -18.84 1.50
CA ALA A 107 5.96 -17.60 2.26
C ALA A 107 5.08 -17.63 3.54
N PRO A 108 5.33 -18.55 4.48
CA PRO A 108 4.43 -18.78 5.62
C PRO A 108 4.36 -17.59 6.58
N ARG A 109 5.35 -16.69 6.56
CA ARG A 109 5.37 -15.49 7.41
C ARG A 109 4.70 -14.27 6.78
N SER A 110 4.42 -14.30 5.49
CA SER A 110 3.83 -13.20 4.72
C SER A 110 2.52 -12.70 5.36
N MET A 111 1.53 -13.55 5.49
CA MET A 111 0.23 -13.19 6.09
C MET A 111 0.31 -12.83 7.58
N PRO A 112 1.08 -13.53 8.43
CA PRO A 112 1.32 -13.13 9.82
C PRO A 112 1.92 -11.73 9.96
N ILE A 113 2.96 -11.37 9.20
CA ILE A 113 3.58 -10.04 9.21
C ILE A 113 2.56 -8.98 8.79
N PHE A 114 1.91 -9.20 7.64
CA PHE A 114 0.88 -8.30 7.13
C PHE A 114 -0.23 -8.05 8.16
N THR A 115 -0.74 -9.11 8.75
CA THR A 115 -1.83 -9.03 9.74
C THR A 115 -1.43 -8.23 10.97
N LYS A 116 -0.22 -8.43 11.49
CA LYS A 116 0.30 -7.68 12.63
C LYS A 116 0.44 -6.18 12.30
N ILE A 117 0.99 -5.83 11.12
CA ILE A 117 1.13 -4.44 10.67
C ILE A 117 -0.26 -3.82 10.45
N ARG A 118 -1.15 -4.46 9.70
CA ARG A 118 -2.53 -3.97 9.47
C ARG A 118 -3.27 -3.70 10.79
N ASN A 119 -3.20 -4.63 11.74
CA ASN A 119 -3.86 -4.47 13.04
C ASN A 119 -3.27 -3.31 13.84
N ALA A 120 -1.96 -3.09 13.76
CA ALA A 120 -1.32 -1.94 14.38
C ALA A 120 -1.75 -0.62 13.72
N MET A 121 -1.80 -0.57 12.38
CA MET A 121 -2.32 0.61 11.67
C MET A 121 -3.75 0.93 12.08
N ASN A 122 -4.65 -0.05 12.08
CA ASN A 122 -6.06 0.14 12.48
C ASN A 122 -6.23 0.64 13.93
N ARG A 123 -5.26 0.42 14.82
CA ARG A 123 -5.31 0.94 16.19
C ARG A 123 -4.73 2.34 16.34
N ASN A 124 -3.79 2.73 15.47
CA ASN A 124 -3.01 3.95 15.65
C ASN A 124 -3.31 5.03 14.60
N VAL A 125 -4.03 4.71 13.52
CA VAL A 125 -4.31 5.62 12.42
C VAL A 125 -5.82 5.67 12.17
N PRO A 126 -6.43 6.85 12.08
CA PRO A 126 -7.89 7.00 11.92
C PRO A 126 -8.45 6.37 10.65
N ASN A 127 -7.73 6.50 9.55
CA ASN A 127 -8.17 6.06 8.22
C ASN A 127 -7.16 5.12 7.61
N VAL A 128 -7.51 3.85 7.45
CA VAL A 128 -6.61 2.82 6.91
C VAL A 128 -7.24 2.16 5.70
N SER A 129 -6.61 2.33 4.54
CA SER A 129 -6.94 1.58 3.34
C SER A 129 -6.06 0.34 3.21
N VAL A 130 -6.67 -0.79 2.86
CA VAL A 130 -6.02 -2.11 2.90
C VAL A 130 -6.24 -2.85 1.59
N PHE A 131 -5.16 -3.37 1.00
CA PHE A 131 -5.16 -4.28 -0.15
C PHE A 131 -4.43 -5.56 0.24
N GLN A 132 -5.19 -6.55 0.68
CA GLN A 132 -4.68 -7.77 1.31
C GLN A 132 -4.58 -8.93 0.34
N ALA A 133 -3.48 -9.65 0.44
CA ALA A 133 -3.19 -10.95 -0.17
C ALA A 133 -3.39 -11.00 -1.70
N ILE A 134 -2.28 -10.89 -2.41
CA ILE A 134 -2.21 -11.06 -3.85
C ILE A 134 -2.56 -12.52 -4.18
N LYS A 135 -3.64 -12.75 -4.92
CA LYS A 135 -4.09 -14.08 -5.34
C LYS A 135 -3.30 -14.66 -6.51
N GLU A 136 -2.71 -13.79 -7.30
CA GLU A 136 -1.96 -14.19 -8.50
C GLU A 136 -0.59 -14.72 -8.14
N ASP A 137 -0.23 -15.92 -8.56
CA ASP A 137 1.04 -16.58 -8.21
C ASP A 137 2.26 -15.73 -8.55
N PHE A 138 2.25 -15.10 -9.72
CA PHE A 138 3.31 -14.22 -10.20
C PHE A 138 2.93 -12.73 -10.09
N GLY A 139 1.96 -12.42 -9.25
CA GLY A 139 1.51 -11.06 -9.03
C GLY A 139 2.54 -10.26 -8.22
N GLN A 140 2.69 -8.98 -8.57
CA GLN A 140 3.52 -8.02 -7.83
C GLN A 140 2.91 -6.63 -7.85
N ILE A 141 3.27 -5.85 -6.84
CA ILE A 141 2.82 -4.46 -6.71
C ILE A 141 4.04 -3.55 -6.66
N HIS A 142 3.93 -2.43 -7.35
CA HIS A 142 4.80 -1.28 -7.17
C HIS A 142 3.93 -0.15 -6.62
N TYR A 143 4.48 0.67 -5.73
CA TYR A 143 3.76 1.83 -5.24
C TYR A 143 4.65 3.07 -5.13
N ALA A 144 4.02 4.22 -5.21
CA ALA A 144 4.63 5.51 -4.94
C ALA A 144 3.64 6.42 -4.20
N TYR A 145 4.16 7.34 -3.42
CA TYR A 145 3.38 8.38 -2.78
C TYR A 145 3.92 9.77 -3.11
N ASN A 146 3.02 10.71 -3.32
CA ASN A 146 3.35 12.12 -3.47
C ASN A 146 2.47 12.95 -2.51
N ARG A 147 3.08 13.51 -1.48
CA ARG A 147 2.40 14.29 -0.44
C ARG A 147 1.80 15.58 -0.98
N LYS A 148 2.45 16.26 -1.93
CA LYS A 148 1.96 17.52 -2.51
C LYS A 148 0.54 17.38 -3.08
N ASP A 149 0.26 16.24 -3.69
CA ASP A 149 -1.01 15.97 -4.34
C ASP A 149 -1.89 15.03 -3.50
N ASP A 150 -1.37 14.54 -2.37
CA ASP A 150 -1.95 13.49 -1.50
C ASP A 150 -2.42 12.28 -2.31
N ILE A 151 -1.51 11.72 -3.10
CA ILE A 151 -1.82 10.61 -4.02
C ILE A 151 -0.90 9.42 -3.79
N TRP A 152 -1.50 8.26 -3.60
CA TRP A 152 -0.90 6.95 -3.75
C TRP A 152 -1.06 6.46 -5.19
N TYR A 153 0.03 6.11 -5.82
CA TYR A 153 0.04 5.44 -7.12
C TYR A 153 0.36 3.97 -6.89
N LEU A 154 -0.51 3.08 -7.38
CA LEU A 154 -0.33 1.65 -7.31
C LEU A 154 -0.27 1.07 -8.73
N CYS A 155 0.71 0.22 -8.96
CA CYS A 155 0.82 -0.55 -10.20
C CYS A 155 0.84 -2.03 -9.85
N CYS A 156 -0.17 -2.77 -10.32
CA CYS A 156 -0.28 -4.21 -10.14
C CYS A 156 0.02 -4.92 -11.46
N GLU A 157 0.92 -5.87 -11.42
CA GLU A 157 1.37 -6.63 -12.57
C GLU A 157 1.29 -8.13 -12.34
N LYS A 158 1.10 -8.86 -13.43
CA LYS A 158 1.37 -10.29 -13.53
C LYS A 158 2.66 -10.48 -14.31
N VAL A 159 3.60 -11.22 -13.75
CA VAL A 159 4.84 -11.57 -14.42
C VAL A 159 4.69 -12.93 -15.07
N ASN A 160 4.91 -13.03 -16.38
CA ASN A 160 4.91 -14.31 -17.07
C ASN A 160 6.18 -15.09 -16.69
N PRO A 161 6.06 -16.27 -16.04
CA PRO A 161 7.22 -17.02 -15.56
C PRO A 161 8.11 -17.55 -16.70
N LYS A 162 7.56 -17.70 -17.92
CA LYS A 162 8.29 -18.25 -19.06
C LYS A 162 9.21 -17.24 -19.75
N ASN A 163 8.87 -15.96 -19.73
CA ASN A 163 9.63 -14.94 -20.46
C ASN A 163 9.89 -13.65 -19.66
N GLY A 164 9.46 -13.60 -18.40
CA GLY A 164 9.63 -12.43 -17.53
C GLY A 164 8.81 -11.19 -17.90
N ASN A 165 8.00 -11.24 -18.95
CA ASN A 165 7.20 -10.10 -19.38
C ASN A 165 6.11 -9.78 -18.36
N SER A 166 5.98 -8.52 -18.03
CA SER A 166 4.93 -8.01 -17.16
C SER A 166 3.73 -7.53 -17.96
N ILE A 167 2.53 -7.86 -17.47
CA ILE A 167 1.27 -7.35 -18.00
C ILE A 167 0.46 -6.69 -16.89
N PRO A 168 -0.25 -5.58 -17.16
CA PRO A 168 -1.10 -4.94 -16.17
C PRO A 168 -2.18 -5.90 -15.63
N ALA A 169 -2.19 -6.12 -14.32
CA ALA A 169 -3.15 -6.99 -13.66
C ALA A 169 -4.47 -6.27 -13.34
N VAL A 170 -4.41 -4.98 -12.99
CA VAL A 170 -5.59 -4.17 -12.64
C VAL A 170 -5.96 -3.25 -13.81
N ARG A 171 -7.12 -3.49 -14.40
CA ARG A 171 -7.66 -2.73 -15.54
C ARG A 171 -9.05 -2.13 -15.26
N GLY A 172 -9.69 -2.52 -14.18
CA GLY A 172 -11.00 -2.11 -13.71
C GLY A 172 -11.33 -2.79 -12.39
N ILE A 173 -12.51 -2.51 -11.84
CA ILE A 173 -12.90 -2.99 -10.50
C ILE A 173 -12.89 -4.52 -10.39
N LYS A 174 -13.45 -5.22 -11.38
CA LYS A 174 -13.49 -6.70 -11.39
C LYS A 174 -12.08 -7.30 -11.35
N SER A 175 -11.13 -6.73 -12.11
CA SER A 175 -9.73 -7.20 -12.08
C SER A 175 -9.01 -6.84 -10.78
N LEU A 176 -9.36 -5.72 -10.15
CA LEU A 176 -8.87 -5.36 -8.82
C LEU A 176 -9.31 -6.39 -7.77
N GLN A 177 -10.59 -6.72 -7.75
CA GLN A 177 -11.16 -7.75 -6.84
C GLN A 177 -10.62 -9.15 -7.10
N ASN A 178 -10.28 -9.45 -8.36
CA ASN A 178 -9.63 -10.71 -8.70
C ASN A 178 -8.16 -10.75 -8.27
N PHE A 179 -7.47 -9.61 -8.22
CA PHE A 179 -6.06 -9.53 -7.86
C PHE A 179 -5.82 -9.65 -6.36
N PHE A 180 -6.71 -9.11 -5.53
CA PHE A 180 -6.62 -9.16 -4.06
C PHE A 180 -7.67 -10.08 -3.45
N SER A 181 -7.34 -10.73 -2.33
CA SER A 181 -8.30 -11.53 -1.57
C SER A 181 -9.28 -10.66 -0.77
N LYS A 182 -8.81 -9.49 -0.32
CA LYS A 182 -9.61 -8.52 0.44
C LYS A 182 -9.16 -7.11 0.15
N ILE A 183 -10.14 -6.24 -0.04
CA ILE A 183 -9.94 -4.79 -0.22
C ILE A 183 -10.80 -4.07 0.81
N SER A 184 -10.26 -3.00 1.37
CA SER A 184 -11.01 -2.13 2.28
C SER A 184 -10.48 -0.70 2.10
N ILE A 185 -11.32 0.19 1.60
CA ILE A 185 -11.00 1.61 1.39
C ILE A 185 -11.56 2.42 2.55
N ALA A 186 -10.72 3.25 3.16
CA ALA A 186 -11.15 4.14 4.23
C ALA A 186 -12.18 5.16 3.72
N PRO A 187 -13.15 5.60 4.57
CA PRO A 187 -14.23 6.52 4.14
C PRO A 187 -13.74 7.85 3.59
N THR A 188 -12.55 8.28 4.00
CA THR A 188 -11.92 9.52 3.55
C THR A 188 -11.14 9.38 2.25
N ASP A 189 -10.89 8.15 1.78
CA ASP A 189 -10.07 7.90 0.61
C ASP A 189 -10.91 7.78 -0.66
N ARG A 190 -10.33 8.20 -1.78
CA ARG A 190 -10.92 8.08 -3.11
C ARG A 190 -10.12 7.09 -3.95
N LEU A 191 -10.82 6.17 -4.60
CA LEU A 191 -10.22 5.15 -5.44
C LEU A 191 -10.33 5.51 -6.92
N PHE A 192 -9.22 5.41 -7.65
CA PHE A 192 -9.16 5.60 -9.11
C PHE A 192 -8.52 4.38 -9.77
N ILE A 193 -9.04 4.00 -10.93
CA ILE A 193 -8.42 2.99 -11.81
C ILE A 193 -8.26 3.61 -13.18
N LYS A 194 -7.01 3.76 -13.64
CA LYS A 194 -6.68 4.43 -14.90
C LYS A 194 -7.30 5.84 -15.02
N GLY A 195 -7.26 6.61 -13.92
CA GLY A 195 -7.80 7.96 -13.84
C GLY A 195 -9.32 8.06 -13.73
N LYS A 196 -10.06 6.94 -13.80
CA LYS A 196 -11.51 6.92 -13.59
C LYS A 196 -11.81 6.62 -12.12
N GLU A 197 -12.60 7.45 -11.48
CA GLU A 197 -13.03 7.25 -10.10
C GLU A 197 -13.98 6.07 -9.97
N VAL A 198 -13.76 5.26 -8.94
CA VAL A 198 -14.67 4.20 -8.50
C VAL A 198 -15.48 4.74 -7.34
N LEU A 199 -16.77 4.85 -7.52
CA LEU A 199 -17.67 5.41 -6.49
C LEU A 199 -18.14 4.32 -5.52
N PRO A 200 -18.39 4.64 -4.24
CA PRO A 200 -18.89 3.67 -3.26
C PRO A 200 -20.18 2.97 -3.70
N LYS A 201 -21.05 3.66 -4.43
CA LYS A 201 -22.28 3.07 -4.98
C LYS A 201 -22.06 1.97 -6.02
N ASP A 202 -20.90 1.99 -6.71
CA ASP A 202 -20.57 1.03 -7.80
C ASP A 202 -19.91 -0.23 -7.23
N CYS A 203 -19.39 -0.18 -5.97
CA CYS A 203 -18.70 -1.29 -5.34
C CYS A 203 -18.70 -1.12 -3.79
N PRO A 204 -19.87 -1.15 -3.14
CA PRO A 204 -19.99 -0.81 -1.71
C PRO A 204 -19.21 -1.75 -0.79
N GLU A 205 -18.96 -2.99 -1.21
CA GLU A 205 -18.28 -4.02 -0.42
C GLU A 205 -16.79 -3.72 -0.15
N ILE A 206 -16.16 -2.84 -0.91
CA ILE A 206 -14.76 -2.44 -0.69
C ILE A 206 -14.62 -1.12 0.07
N PHE A 207 -15.66 -0.33 0.17
CA PHE A 207 -15.67 0.91 0.96
C PHE A 207 -16.22 0.63 2.35
N LYS A 208 -15.56 1.19 3.37
CA LYS A 208 -15.98 1.03 4.78
C LYS A 208 -17.01 2.05 5.18
#